data_de924abf510994af71ea1dbced3d8584
#
_entry.id   de924abf510994af71ea1dbced3d8584
#
_cell.length_a   1.000
_cell.length_b   1.000
_cell.length_c   1.000
_cell.angle_alpha   90.00
_cell.angle_beta   90.00
_cell.angle_gamma   90.00
#
_symmetry.space_group_name_H-M   'P 1'
#
loop_
_entity.id
_entity.type
_entity.pdbx_description
1 polymer ?
#
loop_
_entity_poly.entity_id
_entity_poly.type
_entity_poly.pdbx_seq_one_letter_code
_entity_poly.pdbx_strand_id
1 'polypeptide(L)'
;SRRQRQMCIRDRSLREFRKKGFIYAECGGMMILGDLIKDENGNNHKMSGILPFKSTKSNLSVGYRYIKGLKDTPIIKQNQLIRGHEFHYWEVERSSSEFELKKNEHDSQLSFPWEIKSWETKFKNEGWSDNKLHASWIHLHLPSCPEAAKNFINATQVNYSQNS
;
A
#
# COMPACT_ATOMS: atom_id res chain seq x y z
N SER A 1 -10.38 -24.41 9.78
CA SER A 1 -11.28 -23.81 10.81
C SER A 1 -12.22 -22.76 10.18
N ARG A 2 -13.24 -22.34 10.90
CA ARG A 2 -14.18 -21.29 10.47
C ARG A 2 -13.45 -19.98 10.14
N ARG A 3 -12.45 -19.60 10.96
CA ARG A 3 -11.61 -18.41 10.73
C ARG A 3 -10.81 -18.48 9.42
N GLN A 4 -10.19 -19.62 9.12
CA GLN A 4 -9.45 -19.81 7.87
C GLN A 4 -10.36 -19.67 6.64
N ARG A 5 -11.58 -20.21 6.70
CA ARG A 5 -12.55 -20.08 5.62
C ARG A 5 -12.98 -18.63 5.41
N GLN A 6 -13.22 -17.87 6.48
CA GLN A 6 -13.53 -16.44 6.39
C GLN A 6 -12.36 -15.61 5.81
N MET A 7 -11.12 -15.91 6.19
CA MET A 7 -9.93 -15.26 5.61
C MET A 7 -9.84 -15.52 4.11
N CYS A 8 -9.98 -16.77 3.66
CA CYS A 8 -9.95 -17.11 2.24
C CYS A 8 -11.03 -16.40 1.41
N ILE A 9 -12.25 -16.23 1.98
CA ILE A 9 -13.34 -15.50 1.32
C ILE A 9 -12.97 -14.02 1.18
N ARG A 10 -12.49 -13.39 2.24
CA ARG A 10 -12.06 -11.99 2.24
C ARG A 10 -10.94 -11.74 1.24
N ASP A 11 -9.91 -12.59 1.25
CA ASP A 11 -8.76 -12.45 0.37
C ASP A 11 -9.15 -12.59 -1.11
N ARG A 12 -10.06 -13.51 -1.41
CA ARG A 12 -10.65 -13.65 -2.76
C ARG A 12 -11.42 -12.37 -3.15
N SER A 13 -12.27 -11.87 -2.25
CA SER A 13 -13.06 -10.66 -2.51
C SER A 13 -12.17 -9.44 -2.76
N LEU A 14 -11.06 -9.29 -2.04
CA LEU A 14 -10.09 -8.22 -2.27
C LEU A 14 -9.43 -8.35 -3.65
N ARG A 15 -9.00 -9.56 -4.05
CA ARG A 15 -8.42 -9.79 -5.38
C ARG A 15 -9.42 -9.50 -6.51
N GLU A 16 -10.68 -9.90 -6.35
CA GLU A 16 -11.71 -9.60 -7.35
C GLU A 16 -12.04 -8.10 -7.39
N PHE A 17 -12.12 -7.45 -6.24
CA PHE A 17 -12.34 -6.01 -6.18
C PHE A 17 -11.20 -5.23 -6.83
N ARG A 18 -9.94 -5.66 -6.63
CA ARG A 18 -8.73 -5.06 -7.22
C ARG A 18 -8.78 -4.96 -8.75
N LYS A 19 -9.48 -5.89 -9.41
CA LYS A 19 -9.63 -5.88 -10.88
C LYS A 19 -10.45 -4.68 -11.38
N LYS A 20 -11.42 -4.21 -10.58
CA LYS A 20 -12.40 -3.21 -10.99
C LYS A 20 -12.48 -1.97 -10.11
N GLY A 21 -11.96 -1.99 -8.90
CA GLY A 21 -12.04 -0.90 -7.93
C GLY A 21 -10.67 -0.37 -7.53
N PHE A 22 -10.67 0.80 -6.91
CA PHE A 22 -9.49 1.41 -6.33
C PHE A 22 -9.34 1.00 -4.86
N ILE A 23 -8.16 0.51 -4.49
CA ILE A 23 -7.82 0.15 -3.11
C ILE A 23 -6.88 1.20 -2.54
N TYR A 24 -7.28 1.79 -1.41
CA TYR A 24 -6.43 2.61 -0.57
C TYR A 24 -6.18 1.87 0.75
N ALA A 25 -4.92 1.68 1.12
CA ALA A 25 -4.57 0.90 2.31
C ALA A 25 -3.43 1.55 3.10
N GLU A 26 -3.63 1.74 4.39
CA GLU A 26 -2.62 2.26 5.32
C GLU A 26 -2.26 1.20 6.36
N CYS A 27 -0.97 1.14 6.74
CA CYS A 27 -0.45 0.34 7.85
C CYS A 27 -0.91 -1.12 7.82
N GLY A 28 -1.70 -1.57 8.80
CA GLY A 28 -2.27 -2.92 8.82
C GLY A 28 -3.11 -3.28 7.61
N GLY A 29 -3.76 -2.28 6.98
CA GLY A 29 -4.47 -2.47 5.71
C GLY A 29 -3.52 -2.86 4.57
N MET A 30 -2.33 -2.24 4.50
CA MET A 30 -1.29 -2.64 3.55
C MET A 30 -0.81 -4.07 3.81
N MET A 31 -0.61 -4.47 5.07
CA MET A 31 -0.15 -5.82 5.43
C MET A 31 -1.10 -6.91 4.90
N ILE A 32 -2.41 -6.66 4.93
CA ILE A 32 -3.42 -7.59 4.39
C ILE A 32 -3.26 -7.79 2.87
N LEU A 33 -2.71 -6.81 2.17
CA LEU A 33 -2.47 -6.88 0.73
C LEU A 33 -1.23 -7.68 0.35
N GLY A 34 -0.30 -7.91 1.28
CA GLY A 34 0.92 -8.71 1.07
C GLY A 34 0.65 -10.19 0.84
N ASP A 35 1.73 -10.96 0.64
CA ASP A 35 1.68 -12.41 0.47
C ASP A 35 1.48 -13.14 1.80
N LEU A 36 2.23 -12.73 2.82
CA LEU A 36 2.16 -13.34 4.15
C LEU A 36 2.63 -12.42 5.28
N ILE A 37 2.16 -12.74 6.48
CA ILE A 37 2.65 -12.17 7.73
C ILE A 37 3.30 -13.30 8.53
N LYS A 38 4.54 -13.09 8.98
CA LYS A 38 5.23 -13.97 9.92
C LYS A 38 5.04 -13.44 11.33
N ASP A 39 4.34 -14.21 12.17
CA ASP A 39 4.08 -13.83 13.56
C ASP A 39 5.32 -13.98 14.46
N GLU A 40 5.19 -13.60 15.73
CA GLU A 40 6.26 -13.66 16.72
C GLU A 40 6.74 -15.09 17.01
N ASN A 41 5.89 -16.08 16.79
CA ASN A 41 6.21 -17.50 16.96
C ASN A 41 6.85 -18.12 15.71
N GLY A 42 7.04 -17.31 14.66
CA GLY A 42 7.59 -17.76 13.38
C GLY A 42 6.58 -18.40 12.43
N ASN A 43 5.28 -18.42 12.78
CA ASN A 43 4.27 -18.98 11.92
C ASN A 43 3.93 -18.03 10.76
N ASN A 44 3.73 -18.60 9.60
CA ASN A 44 3.35 -17.85 8.40
C ASN A 44 1.84 -17.85 8.22
N HIS A 45 1.26 -16.66 8.11
CA HIS A 45 -0.16 -16.44 7.83
C HIS A 45 -0.31 -15.84 6.43
N LYS A 46 -0.94 -16.61 5.53
CA LYS A 46 -1.21 -16.14 4.15
C LYS A 46 -2.16 -14.96 4.17
N MET A 47 -1.87 -13.97 3.34
CA MET A 47 -2.68 -12.77 3.11
C MET A 47 -3.24 -12.78 1.67
N SER A 48 -3.72 -11.64 1.20
CA SER A 48 -4.40 -11.60 -0.11
C SER A 48 -3.48 -11.81 -1.32
N GLY A 49 -2.16 -11.60 -1.18
CA GLY A 49 -1.19 -11.77 -2.26
C GLY A 49 -1.37 -10.77 -3.42
N ILE A 50 -1.94 -9.60 -3.15
CA ILE A 50 -2.08 -8.51 -4.12
C ILE A 50 -0.74 -7.80 -4.33
N LEU A 51 0.05 -7.67 -3.27
CA LEU A 51 1.36 -7.03 -3.25
C LEU A 51 2.46 -8.05 -2.96
N PRO A 52 3.59 -8.01 -3.66
CA PRO A 52 4.66 -9.01 -3.56
C PRO A 52 5.60 -8.71 -2.38
N PHE A 53 5.12 -8.89 -1.17
CA PHE A 53 5.94 -8.74 0.02
C PHE A 53 5.48 -9.64 1.19
N LYS A 54 6.40 -9.88 2.09
CA LYS A 54 6.17 -10.50 3.40
C LYS A 54 6.33 -9.44 4.47
N SER A 55 5.54 -9.55 5.55
CA SER A 55 5.70 -8.71 6.73
C SER A 55 6.26 -9.54 7.88
N THR A 56 7.26 -9.00 8.55
CA THR A 56 7.85 -9.60 9.77
C THR A 56 7.83 -8.57 10.90
N LYS A 57 7.75 -9.04 12.14
CA LYS A 57 7.84 -8.15 13.29
C LYS A 57 9.23 -7.54 13.37
N SER A 58 9.29 -6.27 13.71
CA SER A 58 10.51 -5.47 13.80
C SER A 58 10.45 -4.49 14.97
N ASN A 59 11.39 -3.58 15.05
CA ASN A 59 11.40 -2.50 16.02
C ASN A 59 10.28 -1.48 15.71
N LEU A 60 9.88 -0.73 16.74
CA LEU A 60 8.91 0.35 16.59
C LEU A 60 9.44 1.41 15.61
N SER A 61 8.67 1.65 14.56
CA SER A 61 8.81 2.83 13.71
C SER A 61 7.66 3.79 14.03
N VAL A 62 7.99 4.97 14.55
CA VAL A 62 6.99 5.96 14.99
C VAL A 62 7.44 7.37 14.67
N GLY A 63 6.49 8.22 14.32
CA GLY A 63 6.68 9.67 14.18
C GLY A 63 6.17 10.25 12.89
N TYR A 64 6.30 11.57 12.78
CA TYR A 64 5.94 12.29 11.58
C TYR A 64 6.95 12.05 10.46
N ARG A 65 6.43 12.02 9.24
CA ARG A 65 7.22 11.85 8.03
C ARG A 65 6.94 13.00 7.06
N TYR A 66 8.02 13.53 6.48
CA TYR A 66 7.93 14.37 5.29
C TYR A 66 7.85 13.44 4.08
N ILE A 67 6.92 13.71 3.21
CA ILE A 67 6.58 12.87 2.06
C ILE A 67 6.72 13.70 0.80
N LYS A 68 7.44 13.19 -0.19
CA LYS A 68 7.58 13.81 -1.49
C LYS A 68 7.14 12.84 -2.58
N GLY A 69 6.18 13.24 -3.40
CA GLY A 69 5.71 12.46 -4.54
C GLY A 69 6.82 12.22 -5.55
N LEU A 70 7.04 10.96 -5.93
CA LEU A 70 8.01 10.58 -6.96
C LEU A 70 7.42 10.67 -8.36
N LYS A 71 6.12 10.49 -8.47
CA LYS A 71 5.35 10.54 -9.72
C LYS A 71 3.91 10.92 -9.44
N ASP A 72 3.15 11.19 -10.50
CA ASP A 72 1.71 11.32 -10.41
C ASP A 72 1.07 9.97 -10.06
N THR A 73 0.28 9.97 -9.01
CA THR A 73 -0.50 8.82 -8.54
C THR A 73 -1.94 9.24 -8.26
N PRO A 74 -2.85 8.30 -8.01
CA PRO A 74 -4.20 8.63 -7.56
C PRO A 74 -4.30 9.38 -6.24
N ILE A 75 -3.21 9.55 -5.49
CA ILE A 75 -3.20 10.20 -4.17
C ILE A 75 -2.36 11.47 -4.18
N ILE A 76 -1.17 11.42 -4.76
CA ILE A 76 -0.18 12.50 -4.71
C ILE A 76 0.37 12.80 -6.10
N LYS A 77 0.71 14.06 -6.35
CA LYS A 77 1.36 14.51 -7.57
C LYS A 77 2.87 14.48 -7.44
N GLN A 78 3.57 14.37 -8.57
CA GLN A 78 5.02 14.44 -8.61
C GLN A 78 5.51 15.75 -7.97
N ASN A 79 6.56 15.65 -7.13
CA ASN A 79 7.14 16.75 -6.36
C ASN A 79 6.22 17.39 -5.31
N GLN A 80 4.98 16.96 -5.17
CA GLN A 80 4.10 17.43 -4.09
C GLN A 80 4.70 17.03 -2.74
N LEU A 81 4.67 17.97 -1.79
CA LEU A 81 5.14 17.76 -0.42
C LEU A 81 3.93 17.70 0.52
N ILE A 82 3.82 16.64 1.27
CA ILE A 82 2.80 16.45 2.31
C ILE A 82 3.42 15.88 3.58
N ARG A 83 2.64 15.77 4.64
CA ARG A 83 3.04 15.16 5.90
C ARG A 83 2.12 14.00 6.24
N GLY A 84 2.70 12.98 6.87
CA GLY A 84 1.95 11.85 7.41
C GLY A 84 2.57 11.38 8.72
N HIS A 85 1.97 10.37 9.31
CA HIS A 85 2.42 9.76 10.54
C HIS A 85 2.64 8.27 10.33
N GLU A 86 3.70 7.73 10.88
CA GLU A 86 4.04 6.31 10.86
C GLU A 86 3.99 5.75 12.28
N PHE A 87 3.34 4.59 12.46
CA PHE A 87 3.30 3.89 13.74
C PHE A 87 3.10 2.39 13.51
N HIS A 88 4.18 1.61 13.53
CA HIS A 88 4.12 0.15 13.39
C HIS A 88 5.34 -0.55 14.00
N TYR A 89 5.17 -1.85 14.30
CA TYR A 89 6.22 -2.77 14.74
C TYR A 89 6.59 -3.80 13.66
N TRP A 90 6.36 -3.46 12.40
CA TRP A 90 6.50 -4.39 11.29
C TRP A 90 7.37 -3.80 10.21
N GLU A 91 8.07 -4.66 9.51
CA GLU A 91 8.80 -4.31 8.30
C GLU A 91 8.34 -5.17 7.13
N VAL A 92 8.61 -4.70 5.90
CA VAL A 92 8.31 -5.43 4.69
C VAL A 92 9.60 -5.93 4.04
N GLU A 93 9.61 -7.21 3.73
CA GLU A 93 10.60 -7.85 2.89
C GLU A 93 10.00 -8.02 1.49
N ARG A 94 10.55 -7.29 0.52
CA ARG A 94 10.09 -7.33 -0.87
C ARG A 94 10.62 -8.58 -1.56
N SER A 95 9.77 -9.30 -2.26
CA SER A 95 10.18 -10.41 -3.12
C SER A 95 10.78 -9.85 -4.41
N SER A 96 12.11 -9.90 -4.54
CA SER A 96 12.84 -9.36 -5.68
C SER A 96 12.54 -10.09 -7.00
N SER A 97 12.27 -11.40 -6.94
CA SER A 97 12.02 -12.22 -8.13
C SER A 97 10.62 -12.04 -8.73
N GLU A 98 9.62 -11.73 -7.94
CA GLU A 98 8.23 -11.59 -8.41
C GLU A 98 7.89 -10.15 -8.84
N PHE A 99 8.64 -9.16 -8.38
CA PHE A 99 8.45 -7.78 -8.82
C PHE A 99 8.81 -7.58 -10.30
N GLU A 100 9.77 -8.34 -10.81
CA GLU A 100 10.12 -8.34 -12.24
C GLU A 100 9.20 -9.21 -13.10
N LEU A 101 8.67 -10.32 -12.56
CA LEU A 101 7.82 -11.24 -13.29
C LEU A 101 6.39 -10.71 -13.51
N LYS A 102 5.85 -9.93 -12.59
CA LYS A 102 4.54 -9.27 -12.75
C LYS A 102 4.55 -8.07 -13.72
N LYS A 103 5.70 -7.71 -14.27
CA LYS A 103 5.82 -6.71 -15.36
C LYS A 103 5.17 -7.11 -16.68
N ASN A 104 4.83 -8.39 -16.87
CA ASN A 104 4.44 -8.94 -18.18
C ASN A 104 2.95 -9.23 -18.36
N GLU A 105 2.10 -9.03 -17.35
CA GLU A 105 0.65 -9.23 -17.50
C GLU A 105 -0.09 -7.91 -17.31
N HIS A 106 -0.63 -7.41 -18.39
CA HIS A 106 -1.63 -6.34 -18.52
C HIS A 106 -1.93 -5.51 -17.27
N ASP A 107 -1.46 -4.27 -17.34
CA ASP A 107 -1.94 -3.13 -16.58
C ASP A 107 -1.21 -2.80 -15.27
N SER A 108 -0.70 -1.58 -15.29
CA SER A 108 -0.20 -0.81 -14.16
C SER A 108 1.07 -1.31 -13.46
N GLN A 109 2.15 -0.71 -13.85
CA GLN A 109 3.46 -0.81 -13.21
C GLN A 109 3.41 -0.38 -11.74
N LEU A 110 3.25 -1.34 -10.80
CA LEU A 110 3.42 -1.09 -9.37
C LEU A 110 4.79 -0.45 -9.12
N SER A 111 4.79 0.68 -8.48
CA SER A 111 6.01 1.41 -8.15
C SER A 111 5.87 2.19 -6.87
N PHE A 112 6.98 2.77 -6.41
CA PHE A 112 6.96 3.67 -5.27
C PHE A 112 6.17 4.94 -5.60
N PRO A 113 5.14 5.29 -4.80
CA PRO A 113 4.40 6.53 -4.97
C PRO A 113 5.21 7.74 -4.52
N TRP A 114 6.04 7.56 -3.51
CA TRP A 114 6.75 8.63 -2.82
C TRP A 114 8.05 8.18 -2.16
N GLU A 115 8.81 9.13 -1.74
CA GLU A 115 9.90 9.00 -0.80
C GLU A 115 9.52 9.67 0.52
N ILE A 116 9.97 9.09 1.62
CA ILE A 116 9.69 9.58 2.97
C ILE A 116 11.00 9.82 3.73
N LYS A 117 10.99 10.79 4.64
CA LYS A 117 12.06 10.98 5.63
C LYS A 117 11.49 11.39 6.99
N SER A 118 12.16 10.99 8.06
CA SER A 118 12.09 11.67 9.34
C SER A 118 13.00 12.91 9.31
N TRP A 119 12.98 13.70 10.35
CA TRP A 119 13.89 14.85 10.43
C TRP A 119 15.37 14.46 10.56
N GLU A 120 15.65 13.23 11.03
CA GLU A 120 17.00 12.68 11.25
C GLU A 120 17.53 11.81 10.09
N THR A 121 16.70 11.48 9.11
CA THR A 121 17.06 10.50 8.10
C THR A 121 17.06 11.08 6.69
N LYS A 122 17.78 10.39 5.79
CA LYS A 122 17.67 10.65 4.35
C LYS A 122 16.32 10.15 3.81
N PHE A 123 15.91 10.68 2.67
CA PHE A 123 14.75 10.15 1.94
C PHE A 123 14.92 8.68 1.58
N LYS A 124 13.87 7.89 1.78
CA LYS A 124 13.78 6.49 1.33
C LYS A 124 12.48 6.26 0.59
N ASN A 125 12.51 5.45 -0.43
CA ASN A 125 11.31 5.04 -1.16
C ASN A 125 10.40 4.21 -0.27
N GLU A 126 9.09 4.49 -0.30
CA GLU A 126 8.12 3.81 0.51
C GLU A 126 6.79 3.65 -0.24
N GLY A 127 6.01 2.63 0.16
CA GLY A 127 4.69 2.35 -0.35
C GLY A 127 4.66 1.63 -1.70
N TRP A 128 3.45 1.49 -2.22
CA TRP A 128 3.12 0.83 -3.47
C TRP A 128 1.99 1.59 -4.13
N SER A 129 2.10 1.90 -5.41
CA SER A 129 1.00 2.52 -6.13
C SER A 129 0.98 2.20 -7.60
N ASP A 130 -0.23 2.11 -8.13
CA ASP A 130 -0.55 2.14 -9.55
C ASP A 130 -1.87 2.91 -9.75
N ASN A 131 -2.55 2.75 -10.89
CA ASN A 131 -3.80 3.44 -11.20
C ASN A 131 -5.02 2.96 -10.38
N LYS A 132 -4.95 1.78 -9.74
CA LYS A 132 -6.04 1.17 -8.95
C LYS A 132 -5.67 0.84 -7.51
N LEU A 133 -4.45 1.20 -7.08
CA LEU A 133 -3.99 0.88 -5.74
C LEU A 133 -3.05 1.95 -5.19
N HIS A 134 -3.22 2.25 -3.92
CA HIS A 134 -2.23 2.95 -3.10
C HIS A 134 -2.14 2.25 -1.75
N ALA A 135 -0.94 1.86 -1.33
CA ALA A 135 -0.71 1.18 -0.05
C ALA A 135 0.61 1.65 0.57
N SER A 136 0.59 1.94 1.87
CA SER A 136 1.72 2.54 2.58
C SER A 136 1.67 2.25 4.08
N TRP A 137 2.81 2.37 4.76
CA TRP A 137 2.85 2.48 6.22
C TRP A 137 2.33 3.81 6.75
N ILE A 138 2.31 4.84 5.90
CA ILE A 138 2.00 6.20 6.31
C ILE A 138 0.51 6.39 6.46
N HIS A 139 0.11 6.96 7.60
CA HIS A 139 -1.23 7.48 7.83
C HIS A 139 -1.30 8.93 7.39
N LEU A 140 -2.16 9.23 6.42
CA LEU A 140 -2.40 10.60 5.97
C LEU A 140 -3.51 11.24 6.80
N HIS A 141 -3.22 12.42 7.34
CA HIS A 141 -4.26 13.26 7.90
C HIS A 141 -4.92 14.05 6.78
N LEU A 142 -5.93 13.47 6.13
CA LEU A 142 -6.58 14.04 4.93
C LEU A 142 -7.02 15.49 5.09
N PRO A 143 -7.51 15.98 6.25
CA PRO A 143 -7.80 17.41 6.43
C PRO A 143 -6.59 18.33 6.26
N SER A 144 -5.37 17.85 6.52
CA SER A 144 -4.14 18.63 6.30
C SER A 144 -3.56 18.50 4.88
N CYS A 145 -4.14 17.63 4.06
CA CYS A 145 -3.77 17.44 2.65
C CYS A 145 -5.02 17.25 1.77
N PRO A 146 -5.90 18.26 1.65
CA PRO A 146 -7.19 18.14 0.98
C PRO A 146 -7.08 17.73 -0.48
N GLU A 147 -6.00 18.07 -1.16
CA GLU A 147 -5.73 17.61 -2.53
C GLU A 147 -5.58 16.09 -2.62
N ALA A 148 -4.97 15.42 -1.62
CA ALA A 148 -4.89 13.97 -1.60
C ALA A 148 -6.28 13.33 -1.46
N ALA A 149 -7.15 13.90 -0.62
CA ALA A 149 -8.53 13.46 -0.48
C ALA A 149 -9.32 13.64 -1.80
N LYS A 150 -9.18 14.78 -2.46
CA LYS A 150 -9.80 15.05 -3.76
C LYS A 150 -9.30 14.08 -4.84
N ASN A 151 -8.00 13.85 -4.90
CA ASN A 151 -7.40 12.92 -5.85
C ASN A 151 -7.92 11.50 -5.64
N PHE A 152 -8.05 11.06 -4.38
CA PHE A 152 -8.63 9.76 -4.03
C PHE A 152 -10.08 9.63 -4.53
N ILE A 153 -10.93 10.62 -4.27
CA ILE A 153 -12.33 10.64 -4.74
C ILE A 153 -12.39 10.55 -6.27
N ASN A 154 -11.59 11.34 -6.95
CA ASN A 154 -11.54 11.33 -8.43
C ASN A 154 -11.10 9.95 -8.96
N ALA A 155 -10.10 9.33 -8.35
CA ALA A 155 -9.62 8.00 -8.74
C ALA A 155 -10.71 6.92 -8.58
N THR A 156 -11.54 7.00 -7.53
CA THR A 156 -12.65 6.07 -7.34
C THR A 156 -13.75 6.25 -8.39
N GLN A 157 -14.06 7.49 -8.77
CA GLN A 157 -15.09 7.81 -9.76
C GLN A 157 -14.71 7.34 -11.17
N VAL A 158 -13.46 7.58 -11.58
CA VAL A 158 -12.95 7.14 -12.89
C VAL A 158 -13.02 5.62 -13.02
N ASN A 159 -12.60 4.90 -12.00
CA ASN A 159 -12.65 3.43 -11.99
C ASN A 159 -14.09 2.89 -12.02
N TYR A 160 -15.05 3.61 -11.45
CA TYR A 160 -16.46 3.23 -11.49
C TYR A 160 -17.04 3.39 -12.91
N SER A 161 -16.76 4.52 -13.57
CA SER A 161 -17.28 4.83 -14.90
C SER A 161 -16.73 3.93 -16.02
N GLN A 162 -15.55 3.34 -15.84
CA GLN A 162 -14.94 2.43 -16.83
C GLN A 162 -15.48 0.98 -16.73
N ASN A 163 -16.20 0.65 -15.66
CA ASN A 163 -16.72 -0.70 -15.40
C ASN A 163 -18.26 -0.76 -15.44
N SER A 164 -18.93 0.34 -15.83
CA SER A 164 -20.37 0.44 -16.08
C SER A 164 -20.63 0.37 -17.58
#